data_794bafdc94091e4f5a64cba301bcb262
#
_entry.id   794bafdc94091e4f5a64cba301bcb262
#
_cell.length_a   1.000
_cell.length_b   1.000
_cell.length_c   1.000
_cell.angle_alpha   90.00
_cell.angle_beta   90.00
_cell.angle_gamma   90.00
#
_symmetry.space_group_name_H-M   'P 1'
#
loop_
_entity.id
_entity.type
_entity.pdbx_description
1 polymer ?
#
loop_
_entity_poly.entity_id
_entity_poly.type
_entity_poly.pdbx_seq_one_letter_code
_entity_poly.pdbx_strand_id
1 'polypeptide(L)'
;VVKDGDKIQYYGGKAQQMEKTTRVKARVKAHALRELMENKDRLLIMGHRLADIDSFGAAVGIYRIAMSMNKKANIVVNEVTSSVRPMMERFTGNAEYPEDMLLTGPKAAELVDQGTMLVIVDVNRPSITDEPALLEMVKTVVVLDHHRTSSEIIDNAVLSYVEPYASSTCEMVAEVLQYIADGIKIKS
;
A
#
# COMPACT_ATOMS: atom_id res chain seq x y z
N VAL A 1 1.64 19.45 -29.99
CA VAL A 1 0.76 20.01 -31.02
C VAL A 1 1.05 19.26 -32.32
N VAL A 2 0.08 18.55 -32.86
CA VAL A 2 0.19 17.92 -34.19
C VAL A 2 -0.80 18.64 -35.11
N LYS A 3 -0.32 19.10 -36.26
CA LYS A 3 -1.14 19.76 -37.28
C LYS A 3 -1.43 18.73 -38.38
N ASP A 4 -2.71 18.42 -38.58
CA ASP A 4 -3.18 17.57 -39.68
C ASP A 4 -4.19 18.38 -40.50
N GLY A 5 -3.76 18.89 -41.65
CA GLY A 5 -4.51 19.82 -42.47
C GLY A 5 -4.85 21.12 -41.71
N ASP A 6 -6.12 21.51 -41.72
CA ASP A 6 -6.63 22.69 -41.02
C ASP A 6 -7.04 22.44 -39.57
N LYS A 7 -6.88 21.22 -39.03
CA LYS A 7 -7.16 20.89 -37.66
C LYS A 7 -5.90 20.88 -36.81
N ILE A 8 -5.86 21.75 -35.82
CA ILE A 8 -4.83 21.75 -34.77
C ILE A 8 -5.34 20.93 -33.59
N GLN A 9 -4.71 19.79 -33.29
CA GLN A 9 -5.00 18.99 -32.10
C GLN A 9 -3.95 19.27 -31.02
N TYR A 10 -4.44 19.71 -29.85
CA TYR A 10 -3.62 19.90 -28.67
C TYR A 10 -3.62 18.61 -27.85
N TYR A 11 -2.47 17.94 -27.81
CA TYR A 11 -2.26 16.80 -26.91
C TYR A 11 -1.60 17.35 -25.62
N GLY A 12 -2.20 17.06 -24.46
CA GLY A 12 -1.64 17.46 -23.17
C GLY A 12 -2.66 18.01 -22.15
N GLY A 13 -3.73 18.65 -22.60
CA GLY A 13 -4.74 19.19 -21.68
C GLY A 13 -5.48 18.12 -20.85
N LYS A 14 -5.71 16.94 -21.43
CA LYS A 14 -6.29 15.81 -20.71
C LYS A 14 -5.33 15.19 -19.69
N ALA A 15 -4.04 15.13 -20.00
CA ALA A 15 -3.03 14.60 -19.08
C ALA A 15 -2.88 15.47 -17.83
N GLN A 16 -2.83 16.81 -17.97
CA GLN A 16 -2.77 17.72 -16.83
C GLN A 16 -4.04 17.68 -15.95
N GLN A 17 -5.22 17.48 -16.56
CA GLN A 17 -6.46 17.37 -15.80
C GLN A 17 -6.55 16.04 -15.06
N MET A 18 -6.10 14.94 -15.66
CA MET A 18 -5.96 13.65 -14.99
C MET A 18 -4.97 13.73 -13.82
N GLU A 19 -3.78 14.30 -14.03
CA GLU A 19 -2.77 14.46 -12.98
C GLU A 19 -3.29 15.28 -11.79
N LYS A 20 -3.98 16.39 -12.01
CA LYS A 20 -4.61 17.18 -10.94
C LYS A 20 -5.68 16.37 -10.18
N THR A 21 -6.49 15.60 -10.89
CA THR A 21 -7.53 14.76 -10.28
C THR A 21 -6.92 13.65 -9.44
N THR A 22 -5.85 13.02 -9.90
CA THR A 22 -5.12 11.97 -9.17
C THR A 22 -4.52 12.52 -7.89
N ARG A 23 -3.84 13.66 -7.92
CA ARG A 23 -3.28 14.30 -6.72
C ARG A 23 -4.33 14.69 -5.68
N VAL A 24 -5.50 15.17 -6.10
CA VAL A 24 -6.60 15.46 -5.17
C VAL A 24 -7.12 14.19 -4.53
N LYS A 25 -7.31 13.12 -5.31
CA LYS A 25 -7.69 11.81 -4.79
C LYS A 25 -6.66 11.28 -3.79
N ALA A 26 -5.37 11.28 -4.14
CA ALA A 26 -4.31 10.81 -3.28
C ALA A 26 -4.29 11.55 -1.94
N ARG A 27 -4.42 12.88 -1.95
CA ARG A 27 -4.50 13.69 -0.73
C ARG A 27 -5.70 13.32 0.15
N VAL A 28 -6.89 13.17 -0.43
CA VAL A 28 -8.09 12.77 0.32
C VAL A 28 -7.93 11.37 0.91
N LYS A 29 -7.41 10.42 0.13
CA LYS A 29 -7.15 9.05 0.60
C LYS A 29 -6.06 9.01 1.67
N ALA A 30 -5.02 9.84 1.55
CA ALA A 30 -3.96 9.97 2.55
C ALA A 30 -4.51 10.47 3.90
N HIS A 31 -5.37 11.49 3.89
CA HIS A 31 -6.01 11.97 5.12
C HIS A 31 -6.90 10.90 5.76
N ALA A 32 -7.73 10.20 4.97
CA ALA A 32 -8.56 9.11 5.48
C ALA A 32 -7.71 7.96 6.05
N LEU A 33 -6.64 7.57 5.36
CA LEU A 33 -5.70 6.56 5.85
C LEU A 33 -5.07 6.99 7.18
N ARG A 34 -4.61 8.24 7.28
CA ARG A 34 -4.02 8.78 8.49
C ARG A 34 -5.00 8.74 9.67
N GLU A 35 -6.24 9.20 9.49
CA GLU A 35 -7.28 9.15 10.54
C GLU A 35 -7.54 7.71 11.03
N LEU A 36 -7.60 6.75 10.09
CA LEU A 36 -7.74 5.34 10.46
C LEU A 36 -6.54 4.85 11.28
N MET A 37 -5.32 5.19 10.85
CA MET A 37 -4.08 4.80 11.55
C MET A 37 -3.98 5.43 12.95
N GLU A 38 -4.39 6.68 13.13
CA GLU A 38 -4.35 7.38 14.42
C GLU A 38 -5.13 6.63 15.51
N ASN A 39 -6.24 5.98 15.13
CA ASN A 39 -7.13 5.23 16.01
C ASN A 39 -6.75 3.75 16.18
N LYS A 40 -5.57 3.34 15.71
CA LYS A 40 -5.09 1.96 15.79
C LYS A 40 -3.73 1.86 16.47
N ASP A 41 -3.48 0.74 17.09
CA ASP A 41 -2.22 0.48 17.83
C ASP A 41 -1.21 -0.26 16.96
N ARG A 42 -1.70 -1.10 16.05
CA ARG A 42 -0.90 -1.98 15.19
C ARG A 42 -1.40 -1.99 13.75
N LEU A 43 -0.45 -2.04 12.82
CA LEU A 43 -0.70 -2.31 11.41
C LEU A 43 -0.09 -3.66 11.01
N LEU A 44 -0.91 -4.51 10.40
CA LEU A 44 -0.44 -5.64 9.61
C LEU A 44 -0.54 -5.24 8.13
N ILE A 45 0.52 -5.45 7.39
CA ILE A 45 0.62 -5.02 6.00
C ILE A 45 0.88 -6.26 5.16
N MET A 46 0.07 -6.47 4.14
CA MET A 46 0.11 -7.70 3.36
C MET A 46 -0.12 -7.39 1.88
N GLY A 47 0.62 -8.08 1.01
CA GLY A 47 0.42 -8.05 -0.43
C GLY A 47 -0.21 -9.32 -0.97
N HIS A 48 0.07 -9.61 -2.26
CA HIS A 48 -0.32 -10.88 -2.87
C HIS A 48 0.69 -11.99 -2.58
N ARG A 49 0.23 -13.24 -2.62
CA ARG A 49 0.99 -14.45 -2.21
C ARG A 49 2.33 -14.62 -2.91
N LEU A 50 2.41 -14.30 -4.20
CA LEU A 50 3.66 -14.34 -4.97
C LEU A 50 4.27 -12.95 -5.04
N ALA A 51 4.64 -12.40 -3.87
CA ALA A 51 5.13 -11.03 -3.76
C ALA A 51 6.20 -10.69 -4.82
N ASP A 52 6.03 -9.55 -5.45
CA ASP A 52 7.00 -8.95 -6.35
C ASP A 52 7.58 -7.64 -5.75
N ILE A 53 8.37 -6.94 -6.51
CA ILE A 53 9.05 -5.71 -6.06
C ILE A 53 8.06 -4.60 -5.77
N ASP A 54 6.94 -4.50 -6.54
CA ASP A 54 5.92 -3.48 -6.32
C ASP A 54 5.16 -3.73 -5.03
N SER A 55 4.67 -4.95 -4.85
CA SER A 55 3.95 -5.36 -3.64
C SER A 55 4.81 -5.17 -2.38
N PHE A 56 6.06 -5.66 -2.39
CA PHE A 56 6.94 -5.54 -1.24
C PHE A 56 7.38 -4.09 -1.00
N GLY A 57 7.69 -3.33 -2.04
CA GLY A 57 8.05 -1.91 -1.94
C GLY A 57 6.92 -1.06 -1.38
N ALA A 58 5.68 -1.29 -1.84
CA ALA A 58 4.48 -0.64 -1.32
C ALA A 58 4.27 -0.98 0.17
N ALA A 59 4.47 -2.25 0.56
CA ALA A 59 4.38 -2.68 1.96
C ALA A 59 5.42 -1.97 2.84
N VAL A 60 6.67 -1.85 2.38
CA VAL A 60 7.72 -1.10 3.09
C VAL A 60 7.36 0.38 3.20
N GLY A 61 6.76 0.97 2.18
CA GLY A 61 6.29 2.37 2.22
C GLY A 61 5.24 2.58 3.32
N ILE A 62 4.22 1.73 3.41
CA ILE A 62 3.21 1.77 4.48
C ILE A 62 3.83 1.51 5.85
N TYR A 63 4.75 0.55 5.96
CA TYR A 63 5.51 0.30 7.19
C TYR A 63 6.22 1.57 7.68
N ARG A 64 6.89 2.30 6.79
CA ARG A 64 7.58 3.56 7.12
C ARG A 64 6.60 4.64 7.57
N ILE A 65 5.43 4.75 6.97
CA ILE A 65 4.35 5.64 7.42
C ILE A 65 3.96 5.28 8.86
N ALA A 66 3.70 4.01 9.14
CA ALA A 66 3.31 3.55 10.47
C ALA A 66 4.37 3.88 11.53
N MET A 67 5.64 3.58 11.23
CA MET A 67 6.75 3.88 12.14
C MET A 67 6.89 5.37 12.42
N SER A 68 6.66 6.23 11.43
CA SER A 68 6.70 7.69 11.59
C SER A 68 5.58 8.24 12.48
N MET A 69 4.48 7.50 12.55
CA MET A 69 3.35 7.79 13.45
C MET A 69 3.47 7.09 14.81
N ASN A 70 4.63 6.50 15.13
CA ASN A 70 4.87 5.70 16.35
C ASN A 70 3.89 4.53 16.52
N LYS A 71 3.46 3.91 15.40
CA LYS A 71 2.59 2.74 15.43
C LYS A 71 3.43 1.47 15.28
N LYS A 72 3.01 0.40 15.94
CA LYS A 72 3.59 -0.94 15.69
C LYS A 72 3.17 -1.39 14.29
N ALA A 73 4.11 -1.93 13.54
CA ALA A 73 3.82 -2.41 12.19
C ALA A 73 4.62 -3.65 11.85
N ASN A 74 4.02 -4.56 11.10
CA ASN A 74 4.66 -5.77 10.62
C ASN A 74 4.21 -6.01 9.17
N ILE A 75 5.11 -6.50 8.33
CA ILE A 75 4.81 -6.91 6.96
C ILE A 75 4.64 -8.44 6.96
N VAL A 76 3.52 -8.91 6.45
CA VAL A 76 3.21 -10.34 6.36
C VAL A 76 3.75 -10.88 5.06
N VAL A 77 4.63 -11.90 5.14
CA VAL A 77 5.21 -12.58 3.99
C VAL A 77 5.38 -14.06 4.34
N ASN A 78 4.62 -14.93 3.66
CA ASN A 78 4.72 -16.38 3.83
C ASN A 78 5.80 -16.98 2.92
N GLU A 79 5.90 -16.52 1.68
CA GLU A 79 6.84 -17.03 0.70
C GLU A 79 7.71 -15.92 0.11
N VAL A 80 9.02 -16.12 0.17
CA VAL A 80 10.00 -15.17 -0.38
C VAL A 80 10.37 -15.56 -1.80
N THR A 81 9.86 -14.83 -2.78
CA THR A 81 10.22 -15.03 -4.17
C THR A 81 11.65 -14.60 -4.48
N SER A 82 12.25 -15.13 -5.54
CA SER A 82 13.62 -14.76 -5.96
C SER A 82 13.74 -13.28 -6.33
N SER A 83 12.66 -12.67 -6.82
CA SER A 83 12.63 -11.26 -7.19
C SER A 83 12.65 -10.31 -5.98
N VAL A 84 12.04 -10.71 -4.87
CA VAL A 84 11.94 -9.89 -3.65
C VAL A 84 13.10 -10.13 -2.68
N ARG A 85 13.70 -11.31 -2.70
CA ARG A 85 14.77 -11.70 -1.77
C ARG A 85 15.88 -10.65 -1.64
N PRO A 86 16.48 -10.11 -2.72
CA PRO A 86 17.58 -9.14 -2.58
C PRO A 86 17.14 -7.82 -1.90
N MET A 87 15.86 -7.47 -2.01
CA MET A 87 15.32 -6.30 -1.34
C MET A 87 15.07 -6.60 0.14
N MET A 88 14.49 -7.76 0.47
CA MET A 88 14.24 -8.18 1.85
C MET A 88 15.54 -8.27 2.68
N GLU A 89 16.62 -8.76 2.08
CA GLU A 89 17.92 -8.88 2.75
C GLU A 89 18.49 -7.54 3.23
N ARG A 90 18.04 -6.41 2.67
CA ARG A 90 18.43 -5.07 3.16
C ARG A 90 17.79 -4.71 4.51
N PHE A 91 16.68 -5.34 4.85
CA PHE A 91 15.95 -5.11 6.09
C PHE A 91 16.27 -6.20 7.12
N THR A 92 16.50 -7.43 6.67
CA THR A 92 16.78 -8.58 7.54
C THR A 92 18.20 -8.49 8.10
N GLY A 93 18.32 -8.57 9.43
CA GLY A 93 19.64 -8.48 10.09
C GLY A 93 20.24 -7.07 10.13
N ASN A 94 19.49 -6.05 9.72
CA ASN A 94 19.87 -4.66 9.79
C ASN A 94 19.39 -4.07 11.12
N ALA A 95 20.32 -3.56 11.94
CA ALA A 95 20.02 -3.01 13.27
C ALA A 95 19.07 -1.79 13.28
N GLU A 96 18.82 -1.19 12.12
CA GLU A 96 17.84 -0.09 11.99
C GLU A 96 16.38 -0.58 11.98
N TYR A 97 16.16 -1.88 11.75
CA TYR A 97 14.83 -2.49 11.67
C TYR A 97 14.69 -3.60 12.71
N PRO A 98 13.53 -3.69 13.38
CA PRO A 98 13.28 -4.76 14.33
C PRO A 98 13.23 -6.12 13.63
N GLU A 99 13.68 -7.17 14.33
CA GLU A 99 13.69 -8.54 13.79
C GLU A 99 12.29 -9.05 13.42
N ASP A 100 11.25 -8.53 14.06
CA ASP A 100 9.85 -8.85 13.81
C ASP A 100 9.19 -7.96 12.74
N MET A 101 9.95 -7.14 12.01
CA MET A 101 9.41 -6.37 10.88
C MET A 101 8.67 -7.26 9.88
N LEU A 102 9.22 -8.44 9.62
CA LEU A 102 8.67 -9.44 8.71
C LEU A 102 8.12 -10.62 9.50
N LEU A 103 6.85 -10.96 9.27
CA LEU A 103 6.16 -12.08 9.93
C LEU A 103 5.53 -13.03 8.92
N THR A 104 5.40 -14.28 9.29
CA THR A 104 4.52 -15.20 8.57
C THR A 104 3.06 -14.95 8.95
N GLY A 105 2.12 -15.37 8.09
CA GLY A 105 0.69 -15.22 8.33
C GLY A 105 0.23 -15.79 9.68
N PRO A 106 0.60 -17.01 10.08
CA PRO A 106 0.25 -17.56 11.40
C PRO A 106 0.74 -16.71 12.56
N LYS A 107 1.98 -16.19 12.50
CA LYS A 107 2.50 -15.28 13.54
C LYS A 107 1.75 -13.94 13.55
N ALA A 108 1.39 -13.42 12.38
CA ALA A 108 0.61 -12.20 12.28
C ALA A 108 -0.81 -12.39 12.86
N ALA A 109 -1.43 -13.55 12.65
CA ALA A 109 -2.75 -13.89 13.18
C ALA A 109 -2.77 -13.88 14.73
N GLU A 110 -1.69 -14.32 15.39
CA GLU A 110 -1.55 -14.28 16.84
C GLU A 110 -1.54 -12.85 17.41
N LEU A 111 -1.20 -11.85 16.59
CA LEU A 111 -1.10 -10.45 16.99
C LEU A 111 -2.39 -9.66 16.74
N VAL A 112 -3.40 -10.27 16.12
CA VAL A 112 -4.66 -9.60 15.80
C VAL A 112 -5.47 -9.32 17.06
N ASP A 113 -5.84 -8.07 17.24
CA ASP A 113 -6.72 -7.59 18.30
C ASP A 113 -7.67 -6.48 17.79
N GLN A 114 -8.41 -5.83 18.69
CA GLN A 114 -9.34 -4.75 18.30
C GLN A 114 -8.60 -3.47 17.85
N GLY A 115 -7.37 -3.27 18.28
CA GLY A 115 -6.48 -2.18 17.89
C GLY A 115 -5.75 -2.44 16.57
N THR A 116 -5.94 -3.61 15.95
CA THR A 116 -5.25 -3.99 14.71
C THR A 116 -5.96 -3.46 13.48
N MET A 117 -5.18 -2.98 12.51
CA MET A 117 -5.58 -2.58 11.18
C MET A 117 -4.81 -3.42 10.15
N LEU A 118 -5.48 -3.89 9.13
CA LEU A 118 -4.88 -4.62 8.00
C LEU A 118 -4.82 -3.70 6.79
N VAL A 119 -3.63 -3.51 6.25
CA VAL A 119 -3.40 -2.75 5.01
C VAL A 119 -2.98 -3.72 3.92
N ILE A 120 -3.83 -3.84 2.91
CA ILE A 120 -3.58 -4.66 1.73
C ILE A 120 -2.98 -3.76 0.64
N VAL A 121 -1.86 -4.19 0.08
CA VAL A 121 -1.17 -3.47 -0.99
C VAL A 121 -1.00 -4.35 -2.21
N ASP A 122 -1.18 -3.74 -3.39
CA ASP A 122 -0.92 -4.36 -4.70
C ASP A 122 -1.78 -5.59 -5.01
N VAL A 123 -2.93 -5.67 -4.36
CA VAL A 123 -3.95 -6.71 -4.62
C VAL A 123 -5.30 -6.24 -4.11
N ASN A 124 -6.36 -6.55 -4.88
CA ASN A 124 -7.75 -6.28 -4.49
C ASN A 124 -8.63 -7.54 -4.45
N ARG A 125 -8.03 -8.74 -4.62
CA ARG A 125 -8.74 -10.02 -4.62
C ARG A 125 -8.37 -10.85 -3.40
N PRO A 126 -9.35 -11.26 -2.56
CA PRO A 126 -9.11 -12.05 -1.35
C PRO A 126 -8.32 -13.34 -1.59
N SER A 127 -8.68 -14.09 -2.63
CA SER A 127 -8.12 -15.44 -2.87
C SER A 127 -6.62 -15.48 -3.17
N ILE A 128 -6.04 -14.36 -3.61
CA ILE A 128 -4.62 -14.27 -3.95
C ILE A 128 -3.79 -13.42 -2.98
N THR A 129 -4.40 -12.91 -1.89
CA THR A 129 -3.64 -12.29 -0.80
C THR A 129 -2.72 -13.30 -0.14
N ASP A 130 -1.68 -12.83 0.52
CA ASP A 130 -0.66 -13.71 1.11
C ASP A 130 -1.22 -14.55 2.27
N GLU A 131 -2.10 -13.97 3.10
CA GLU A 131 -2.81 -14.65 4.19
C GLU A 131 -4.30 -14.27 4.23
N PRO A 132 -5.16 -14.96 3.45
CA PRO A 132 -6.58 -14.62 3.36
C PRO A 132 -7.33 -14.65 4.70
N ALA A 133 -6.90 -15.49 5.66
CA ALA A 133 -7.54 -15.58 6.96
C ALA A 133 -7.52 -14.25 7.74
N LEU A 134 -6.53 -13.40 7.55
CA LEU A 134 -6.45 -12.10 8.19
C LEU A 134 -7.58 -11.15 7.78
N LEU A 135 -8.14 -11.32 6.57
CA LEU A 135 -9.27 -10.51 6.09
C LEU A 135 -10.55 -10.76 6.91
N GLU A 136 -10.71 -11.96 7.45
CA GLU A 136 -11.87 -12.33 8.29
C GLU A 136 -11.64 -11.95 9.76
N MET A 137 -10.38 -11.94 10.20
CA MET A 137 -10.01 -11.67 11.58
C MET A 137 -9.98 -10.17 11.92
N VAL A 138 -9.54 -9.33 10.97
CA VAL A 138 -9.34 -7.90 11.19
C VAL A 138 -10.54 -7.09 10.71
N LYS A 139 -11.12 -6.28 11.60
CA LYS A 139 -12.32 -5.46 11.28
C LYS A 139 -12.01 -4.21 10.44
N THR A 140 -10.80 -3.67 10.56
CA THR A 140 -10.41 -2.44 9.86
C THR A 140 -9.45 -2.81 8.74
N VAL A 141 -9.98 -2.97 7.55
CA VAL A 141 -9.23 -3.34 6.34
C VAL A 141 -9.13 -2.14 5.41
N VAL A 142 -7.92 -1.89 4.89
CA VAL A 142 -7.63 -0.86 3.89
C VAL A 142 -6.98 -1.53 2.67
N VAL A 143 -7.37 -1.11 1.48
CA VAL A 143 -6.82 -1.61 0.21
C VAL A 143 -6.22 -0.46 -0.59
N LEU A 144 -4.95 -0.62 -1.00
CA LEU A 144 -4.28 0.25 -1.96
C LEU A 144 -3.78 -0.62 -3.13
N ASP A 145 -4.28 -0.37 -4.33
CA ASP A 145 -3.99 -1.24 -5.47
C ASP A 145 -4.10 -0.48 -6.81
N HIS A 146 -3.29 -0.85 -7.79
CA HIS A 146 -3.35 -0.27 -9.13
C HIS A 146 -3.94 -1.25 -10.17
N HIS A 147 -4.26 -2.47 -9.78
CA HIS A 147 -4.85 -3.43 -10.68
C HIS A 147 -6.32 -3.13 -10.97
N ARG A 148 -6.77 -3.55 -12.14
CA ARG A 148 -8.20 -3.47 -12.47
C ARG A 148 -9.01 -4.39 -11.57
N THR A 149 -10.16 -3.90 -11.13
CA THR A 149 -11.10 -4.70 -10.35
C THR A 149 -11.65 -5.85 -11.20
N SER A 150 -11.81 -7.00 -10.57
CA SER A 150 -12.45 -8.19 -11.14
C SER A 150 -13.83 -8.43 -10.50
N SER A 151 -14.45 -9.57 -10.78
CA SER A 151 -15.68 -9.97 -10.08
C SER A 151 -15.44 -10.35 -8.62
N GLU A 152 -14.21 -10.69 -8.26
CA GLU A 152 -13.76 -10.94 -6.89
C GLU A 152 -13.06 -9.70 -6.35
N ILE A 153 -13.59 -9.12 -5.29
CA ILE A 153 -13.04 -7.92 -4.62
C ILE A 153 -13.05 -8.09 -3.11
N ILE A 154 -12.17 -7.38 -2.43
CA ILE A 154 -12.20 -7.24 -0.96
C ILE A 154 -13.29 -6.23 -0.64
N ASP A 155 -14.46 -6.71 -0.25
CA ASP A 155 -15.69 -5.91 -0.06
C ASP A 155 -15.85 -5.36 1.36
N ASN A 156 -15.13 -5.89 2.35
CA ASN A 156 -15.14 -5.46 3.74
C ASN A 156 -14.14 -4.32 4.03
N ALA A 157 -13.49 -3.75 3.02
CA ALA A 157 -12.54 -2.66 3.19
C ALA A 157 -13.24 -1.36 3.60
N VAL A 158 -12.83 -0.77 4.74
CA VAL A 158 -13.31 0.55 5.21
C VAL A 158 -12.74 1.70 4.38
N LEU A 159 -11.61 1.48 3.73
CA LEU A 159 -11.00 2.38 2.76
C LEU A 159 -10.44 1.56 1.59
N SER A 160 -10.91 1.88 0.40
CA SER A 160 -10.36 1.32 -0.84
C SER A 160 -9.84 2.45 -1.73
N TYR A 161 -8.57 2.36 -2.09
CA TYR A 161 -7.91 3.25 -3.05
C TYR A 161 -7.35 2.40 -4.18
N VAL A 162 -8.17 2.18 -5.19
CA VAL A 162 -7.82 1.46 -6.41
C VAL A 162 -7.71 2.45 -7.56
N GLU A 163 -6.53 2.54 -8.17
CA GLU A 163 -6.26 3.48 -9.26
C GLU A 163 -5.58 2.79 -10.45
N PRO A 164 -6.37 2.22 -11.38
CA PRO A 164 -5.83 1.46 -12.52
C PRO A 164 -5.00 2.26 -13.53
N TYR A 165 -4.91 3.57 -13.33
CA TYR A 165 -4.09 4.45 -14.17
C TYR A 165 -2.74 4.80 -13.52
N ALA A 166 -2.51 4.41 -12.27
CA ALA A 166 -1.19 4.48 -11.66
C ALA A 166 -0.27 3.43 -12.29
N SER A 167 1.01 3.73 -12.40
CA SER A 167 2.00 2.79 -12.97
C SER A 167 2.35 1.66 -12.01
N SER A 168 2.20 1.90 -10.71
CA SER A 168 2.48 0.91 -9.66
C SER A 168 1.81 1.30 -8.33
N THR A 169 1.63 0.34 -7.46
CA THR A 169 1.18 0.59 -6.08
C THR A 169 2.25 1.33 -5.27
N CYS A 170 3.54 1.11 -5.55
CA CYS A 170 4.64 1.89 -4.97
C CYS A 170 4.50 3.39 -5.27
N GLU A 171 4.15 3.77 -6.51
CA GLU A 171 3.88 5.17 -6.87
C GLU A 171 2.75 5.75 -6.02
N MET A 172 1.64 5.03 -5.92
CA MET A 172 0.49 5.46 -5.11
C MET A 172 0.86 5.66 -3.64
N VAL A 173 1.62 4.73 -3.06
CA VAL A 173 2.07 4.81 -1.67
C VAL A 173 3.06 5.97 -1.49
N ALA A 174 3.98 6.19 -2.43
CA ALA A 174 4.91 7.32 -2.39
C ALA A 174 4.17 8.67 -2.46
N GLU A 175 3.10 8.76 -3.24
CA GLU A 175 2.26 9.95 -3.31
C GLU A 175 1.47 10.17 -2.00
N VAL A 176 0.85 9.12 -1.46
CA VAL A 176 0.15 9.15 -0.17
C VAL A 176 1.08 9.58 0.96
N LEU A 177 2.32 9.08 0.97
CA LEU A 177 3.34 9.39 1.96
C LEU A 177 3.65 10.89 2.02
N GLN A 178 3.67 11.60 0.88
CA GLN A 178 3.90 13.04 0.85
C GLN A 178 2.85 13.84 1.64
N TYR A 179 1.60 13.37 1.66
CA TYR A 179 0.50 14.05 2.36
C TYR A 179 0.35 13.63 3.83
N ILE A 180 0.83 12.45 4.20
CA ILE A 180 0.85 12.02 5.61
C ILE A 180 2.09 12.59 6.30
N ALA A 181 3.19 12.70 5.57
CA ALA A 181 4.52 13.00 6.06
C ALA A 181 4.83 14.50 6.19
N ASP A 182 3.84 15.39 6.22
CA ASP A 182 4.08 16.80 6.53
C ASP A 182 4.75 16.92 7.91
N GLY A 183 6.09 16.79 7.91
CA GLY A 183 6.94 16.72 9.10
C GLY A 183 7.83 15.48 9.22
N ILE A 184 7.69 14.46 8.37
CA ILE A 184 8.54 13.28 8.39
C ILE A 184 9.75 13.50 7.48
N LYS A 185 10.93 13.64 8.07
CA LYS A 185 12.19 13.59 7.32
C LYS A 185 12.42 12.16 6.84
N ILE A 186 12.18 11.92 5.55
CA ILE A 186 12.66 10.69 4.90
C ILE A 186 14.17 10.81 4.84
N LYS A 187 14.88 10.03 5.65
CA LYS A 187 16.33 9.90 5.49
C LYS A 187 16.59 9.18 4.16
N SER A 188 17.28 9.88 3.27
CA SER A 188 17.82 9.33 2.01
C SER A 188 18.90 8.29 2.29
#